data_41ec034aaa1f40a9ab5766e6a36c8876
#
_entry.id   41ec034aaa1f40a9ab5766e6a36c8876
#
_cell.length_a   1.000
_cell.length_b   1.000
_cell.length_c   1.000
_cell.angle_alpha   90.00
_cell.angle_beta   90.00
_cell.angle_gamma   90.00
#
_symmetry.space_group_name_H-M   'P 1'
#
loop_
_entity.id
_entity.type
_entity.pdbx_description
1 polymer ?
#
loop_
_entity_poly.entity_id
_entity_poly.type
_entity_poly.pdbx_seq_one_letter_code
_entity_poly.pdbx_strand_id
1 'polypeptide(L)'
;MQNIARLAAPIVLAAFALSACATTSGQTPLADSSNVALGQLAYADGPIIQPVAVLEDSRCPMNARCIWAGRVRVQMLWIRGNGDKQPFEVTLGESTPIADGSITLESVRPDKMTNVELKPEDYRFSFRFAGGL
;
A
#
# COMPACT_ATOMS: atom_id res chain seq x y z
N MET A 1 -25.48 80.23 -21.66
CA MET A 1 -24.33 79.55 -22.31
C MET A 1 -23.96 78.39 -21.45
N GLN A 2 -24.27 77.23 -21.90
CA GLN A 2 -24.22 76.00 -21.07
C GLN A 2 -23.10 75.11 -21.55
N ASN A 3 -22.17 74.83 -20.68
CA ASN A 3 -21.19 73.83 -20.91
C ASN A 3 -21.55 72.58 -20.09
N ILE A 4 -22.08 71.62 -20.77
CA ILE A 4 -22.36 70.32 -20.17
C ILE A 4 -21.10 69.46 -20.26
N ALA A 5 -20.44 69.34 -19.12
CA ALA A 5 -19.33 68.39 -18.98
C ALA A 5 -19.92 66.97 -18.82
N ARG A 6 -19.69 66.15 -19.81
CA ARG A 6 -19.98 64.72 -19.72
C ARG A 6 -18.85 64.02 -19.01
N LEU A 7 -19.13 63.60 -17.79
CA LEU A 7 -18.26 62.68 -17.04
C LEU A 7 -18.53 61.25 -17.53
N ALA A 8 -17.55 60.74 -18.24
CA ALA A 8 -17.53 59.30 -18.57
C ALA A 8 -16.88 58.55 -17.38
N ALA A 9 -17.63 57.72 -16.73
CA ALA A 9 -17.13 56.84 -15.70
C ALA A 9 -16.54 55.56 -16.37
N PRO A 10 -15.35 55.14 -16.03
CA PRO A 10 -14.85 53.87 -16.51
C PRO A 10 -15.42 52.73 -15.65
N ILE A 11 -16.06 51.81 -16.33
CA ILE A 11 -16.51 50.55 -15.73
C ILE A 11 -15.26 49.66 -15.55
N VAL A 12 -14.84 49.49 -14.33
CA VAL A 12 -13.78 48.50 -13.96
C VAL A 12 -14.46 47.15 -13.85
N LEU A 13 -14.27 46.31 -14.85
CA LEU A 13 -14.63 44.90 -14.76
C LEU A 13 -13.57 44.23 -13.85
N ALA A 14 -13.96 43.97 -12.61
CA ALA A 14 -13.21 43.10 -11.74
C ALA A 14 -13.43 41.65 -12.18
N ALA A 15 -12.44 41.09 -12.85
CA ALA A 15 -12.40 39.64 -13.13
C ALA A 15 -12.08 38.91 -11.84
N PHE A 16 -13.07 38.32 -11.21
CA PHE A 16 -12.87 37.37 -10.12
C PHE A 16 -12.33 36.07 -10.72
N ALA A 17 -11.02 35.89 -10.59
CA ALA A 17 -10.42 34.59 -10.83
C ALA A 17 -10.83 33.66 -9.68
N LEU A 18 -11.77 32.76 -9.91
CA LEU A 18 -12.03 31.64 -9.02
C LEU A 18 -10.84 30.68 -9.10
N SER A 19 -9.92 30.83 -8.17
CA SER A 19 -8.93 29.80 -7.91
C SER A 19 -9.66 28.61 -7.29
N ALA A 20 -10.04 27.66 -8.12
CA ALA A 20 -10.48 26.37 -7.63
C ALA A 20 -9.28 25.66 -7.00
N CYS A 21 -9.16 25.76 -5.68
CA CYS A 21 -8.31 24.84 -4.94
C CYS A 21 -8.90 23.45 -5.08
N ALA A 22 -8.38 22.68 -6.01
CA ALA A 22 -8.61 21.26 -6.02
C ALA A 22 -7.92 20.69 -4.78
N THR A 23 -8.67 20.52 -3.69
CA THR A 23 -8.24 19.68 -2.59
C THR A 23 -8.24 18.25 -3.10
N THR A 24 -7.10 17.82 -3.59
CA THR A 24 -6.84 16.42 -3.82
C THR A 24 -6.88 15.77 -2.45
N SER A 25 -7.99 15.15 -2.09
CA SER A 25 -8.06 14.26 -0.97
C SER A 25 -7.00 13.21 -1.22
N GLY A 26 -5.91 13.24 -0.46
CA GLY A 26 -4.80 12.30 -0.59
C GLY A 26 -5.19 10.92 -0.09
N GLN A 27 -6.18 10.31 -0.72
CA GLN A 27 -6.39 8.89 -0.58
C GLN A 27 -5.31 8.23 -1.44
N THR A 28 -4.28 7.74 -0.76
CA THR A 28 -3.33 6.83 -1.39
C THR A 28 -4.15 5.68 -1.96
N PRO A 29 -4.11 5.45 -3.29
CA PRO A 29 -4.85 4.34 -3.86
C PRO A 29 -4.46 3.06 -3.14
N LEU A 30 -5.45 2.26 -2.78
CA LEU A 30 -5.20 0.95 -2.20
C LEU A 30 -4.42 0.13 -3.23
N ALA A 31 -3.26 -0.38 -2.83
CA ALA A 31 -2.47 -1.25 -3.70
C ALA A 31 -3.23 -2.54 -3.97
N ASP A 32 -2.97 -3.16 -5.11
CA ASP A 32 -3.36 -4.54 -5.31
C ASP A 32 -2.50 -5.47 -4.43
N SER A 33 -2.76 -6.76 -4.46
CA SER A 33 -2.06 -7.73 -3.62
C SER A 33 -0.66 -8.10 -4.12
N SER A 34 -0.17 -7.42 -5.15
CA SER A 34 1.14 -7.65 -5.74
C SER A 34 2.10 -6.52 -5.37
N ASN A 35 3.35 -6.86 -5.12
CA ASN A 35 4.42 -5.88 -4.90
C ASN A 35 4.15 -4.90 -3.74
N VAL A 36 3.61 -5.40 -2.66
CA VAL A 36 3.21 -4.63 -1.48
C VAL A 36 4.41 -4.36 -0.57
N ALA A 37 4.62 -3.10 -0.20
CA ALA A 37 5.66 -2.71 0.76
C ALA A 37 5.20 -2.89 2.21
N LEU A 38 6.14 -2.97 3.14
CA LEU A 38 5.82 -2.89 4.57
C LEU A 38 5.10 -1.58 4.88
N GLY A 39 4.04 -1.66 5.65
CA GLY A 39 3.20 -0.52 6.02
C GLY A 39 2.16 -0.10 4.97
N GLN A 40 2.19 -0.68 3.78
CA GLN A 40 1.26 -0.37 2.71
C GLN A 40 -0.03 -1.17 2.86
N LEU A 41 -1.17 -0.50 2.73
CA LEU A 41 -2.47 -1.15 2.65
C LEU A 41 -2.66 -1.76 1.26
N ALA A 42 -3.15 -2.99 1.20
CA ALA A 42 -3.39 -3.70 -0.03
C ALA A 42 -4.76 -4.39 -0.02
N TYR A 43 -5.40 -4.42 -1.16
CA TYR A 43 -6.64 -5.17 -1.39
C TYR A 43 -6.28 -6.53 -1.98
N ALA A 44 -6.60 -7.59 -1.25
CA ALA A 44 -6.29 -8.96 -1.64
C ALA A 44 -7.56 -9.71 -2.08
N ASP A 45 -8.28 -9.19 -3.07
CA ASP A 45 -9.52 -9.76 -3.65
C ASP A 45 -10.60 -10.10 -2.60
N GLY A 46 -10.70 -9.30 -1.58
CA GLY A 46 -11.63 -9.44 -0.47
C GLY A 46 -11.14 -8.69 0.74
N PRO A 47 -10.23 -9.26 1.57
CA PRO A 47 -9.73 -8.55 2.73
C PRO A 47 -8.75 -7.44 2.36
N ILE A 48 -8.75 -6.37 3.18
CA ILE A 48 -7.70 -5.36 3.17
C ILE A 48 -6.65 -5.77 4.19
N ILE A 49 -5.41 -5.84 3.75
CA ILE A 49 -4.27 -6.31 4.55
C ILE A 49 -3.16 -5.28 4.56
N GLN A 50 -2.31 -5.37 5.57
CA GLN A 50 -1.15 -4.51 5.71
C GLN A 50 0.02 -5.33 6.29
N PRO A 51 1.12 -5.51 5.53
CA PRO A 51 2.34 -6.06 6.11
C PRO A 51 2.94 -5.08 7.11
N VAL A 52 3.32 -5.55 8.28
CA VAL A 52 3.83 -4.69 9.36
C VAL A 52 5.32 -4.87 9.58
N ALA A 53 5.77 -6.11 9.69
CA ALA A 53 7.16 -6.41 9.98
C ALA A 53 7.55 -7.80 9.47
N VAL A 54 8.79 -7.94 9.05
CA VAL A 54 9.39 -9.25 8.78
C VAL A 54 9.88 -9.81 10.12
N LEU A 55 9.27 -10.91 10.56
CA LEU A 55 9.63 -11.57 11.82
C LEU A 55 10.81 -12.51 11.64
N GLU A 56 10.94 -13.12 10.49
CA GLU A 56 12.00 -14.05 10.15
C GLU A 56 12.23 -14.05 8.64
N ASP A 57 13.46 -14.01 8.22
CA ASP A 57 13.86 -14.25 6.84
C ASP A 57 15.13 -15.10 6.84
N SER A 58 14.93 -16.41 6.86
CA SER A 58 15.99 -17.41 6.87
C SER A 58 16.20 -18.10 5.53
N ARG A 59 15.73 -17.47 4.44
CA ARG A 59 15.90 -17.98 3.08
C ARG A 59 17.39 -18.21 2.78
N CYS A 60 17.67 -19.28 2.04
CA CYS A 60 19.00 -19.49 1.50
C CYS A 60 19.33 -18.39 0.48
N PRO A 61 20.47 -17.69 0.60
CA PRO A 61 20.90 -16.76 -0.43
C PRO A 61 21.02 -17.43 -1.79
N MET A 62 20.66 -16.73 -2.86
CA MET A 62 20.70 -17.27 -4.22
C MET A 62 22.07 -17.71 -4.68
N ASN A 63 23.12 -17.08 -4.14
CA ASN A 63 24.52 -17.37 -4.45
C ASN A 63 25.20 -18.27 -3.40
N ALA A 64 24.45 -19.00 -2.60
CA ALA A 64 24.94 -19.91 -1.57
C ALA A 64 24.24 -21.29 -1.68
N ARG A 65 24.81 -22.29 -1.03
CA ARG A 65 24.21 -23.60 -0.86
C ARG A 65 23.87 -23.81 0.61
N CYS A 66 22.62 -24.12 0.89
CA CYS A 66 22.15 -24.40 2.24
C CYS A 66 21.65 -25.83 2.34
N ILE A 67 21.80 -26.43 3.53
CA ILE A 67 21.32 -27.78 3.82
C ILE A 67 19.88 -27.79 4.36
N TRP A 68 19.29 -26.62 4.55
CA TRP A 68 17.91 -26.42 4.99
C TRP A 68 17.17 -25.47 4.06
N ALA A 69 15.86 -25.68 3.94
CA ALA A 69 14.98 -24.70 3.34
C ALA A 69 14.63 -23.65 4.39
N GLY A 70 15.02 -22.39 4.15
CA GLY A 70 14.64 -21.31 5.02
C GLY A 70 13.16 -20.91 4.82
N ARG A 71 12.70 -20.00 5.67
CA ARG A 71 11.34 -19.48 5.59
C ARG A 71 11.32 -17.96 5.78
N VAL A 72 10.21 -17.35 5.34
CA VAL A 72 9.90 -15.96 5.65
C VAL A 72 8.60 -15.92 6.43
N ARG A 73 8.62 -15.24 7.57
CA ARG A 73 7.44 -14.98 8.40
C ARG A 73 7.22 -13.48 8.48
N VAL A 74 5.98 -13.06 8.25
CA VAL A 74 5.61 -11.65 8.21
C VAL A 74 4.44 -11.41 9.16
N GLN A 75 4.57 -10.42 10.01
CA GLN A 75 3.49 -9.89 10.81
C GLN A 75 2.57 -9.05 9.95
N MET A 76 1.29 -9.36 9.97
CA MET A 76 0.26 -8.74 9.16
C MET A 76 -0.81 -8.11 10.04
N LEU A 77 -1.53 -7.16 9.46
CA LEU A 77 -2.82 -6.68 9.98
C LEU A 77 -3.90 -6.94 8.94
N TRP A 78 -5.02 -7.47 9.38
CA TRP A 78 -6.27 -7.49 8.62
C TRP A 78 -7.11 -6.31 9.03
N ILE A 79 -7.40 -5.42 8.08
CA ILE A 79 -8.21 -4.23 8.31
C ILE A 79 -9.66 -4.60 8.02
N ARG A 80 -10.46 -4.68 9.05
CA ARG A 80 -11.87 -5.06 8.94
C ARG A 80 -12.73 -3.87 8.51
N GLY A 81 -13.93 -4.16 8.00
CA GLY A 81 -14.84 -3.13 7.49
C GLY A 81 -15.27 -2.06 8.50
N ASN A 82 -15.22 -2.39 9.80
CA ASN A 82 -15.49 -1.45 10.90
C ASN A 82 -14.25 -0.63 11.32
N GLY A 83 -13.11 -0.80 10.65
CA GLY A 83 -11.85 -0.15 11.00
C GLY A 83 -10.99 -0.91 12.00
N ASP A 84 -11.46 -2.00 12.58
CA ASP A 84 -10.67 -2.84 13.48
C ASP A 84 -9.49 -3.45 12.73
N LYS A 85 -8.37 -3.54 13.43
CA LYS A 85 -7.14 -4.15 12.92
C LYS A 85 -6.87 -5.43 13.69
N GLN A 86 -6.93 -6.55 13.00
CA GLN A 86 -6.66 -7.85 13.60
C GLN A 86 -5.27 -8.32 13.18
N PRO A 87 -4.35 -8.52 14.13
CA PRO A 87 -3.03 -9.04 13.83
C PRO A 87 -3.10 -10.53 13.48
N PHE A 88 -2.31 -10.92 12.51
CA PHE A 88 -2.08 -12.31 12.15
C PHE A 88 -0.69 -12.45 11.53
N GLU A 89 -0.26 -13.67 11.32
CA GLU A 89 1.05 -13.98 10.77
C GLU A 89 0.92 -14.83 9.51
N VAL A 90 1.75 -14.57 8.52
CA VAL A 90 1.84 -15.41 7.31
C VAL A 90 3.26 -15.94 7.17
N THR A 91 3.35 -17.13 6.61
CA THR A 91 4.62 -17.77 6.23
C THR A 91 4.62 -17.99 4.72
N LEU A 92 5.72 -17.66 4.07
CA LEU A 92 5.87 -17.80 2.63
C LEU A 92 5.49 -19.21 2.17
N GLY A 93 4.56 -19.29 1.23
CA GLY A 93 4.09 -20.54 0.63
C GLY A 93 3.01 -21.28 1.44
N GLU A 94 2.66 -20.81 2.63
CA GLU A 94 1.63 -21.42 3.46
C GLU A 94 0.32 -20.63 3.42
N SER A 95 -0.81 -21.35 3.41
CA SER A 95 -2.13 -20.74 3.54
C SER A 95 -2.46 -20.44 4.99
N THR A 96 -2.96 -19.24 5.24
CA THR A 96 -3.41 -18.78 6.55
C THR A 96 -4.89 -18.41 6.49
N PRO A 97 -5.76 -18.99 7.32
CA PRO A 97 -7.17 -18.63 7.35
C PRO A 97 -7.36 -17.18 7.82
N ILE A 98 -8.05 -16.39 7.04
CA ILE A 98 -8.56 -15.06 7.42
C ILE A 98 -9.89 -14.80 6.72
N ALA A 99 -10.71 -13.94 7.30
CA ALA A 99 -12.02 -13.62 6.74
C ALA A 99 -12.83 -14.90 6.43
N ASP A 100 -13.39 -14.98 5.23
CA ASP A 100 -14.16 -16.13 4.74
C ASP A 100 -13.34 -17.06 3.83
N GLY A 101 -12.04 -17.02 3.95
CA GLY A 101 -11.15 -17.82 3.10
C GLY A 101 -9.76 -17.98 3.69
N SER A 102 -8.78 -18.00 2.82
CA SER A 102 -7.37 -18.08 3.22
C SER A 102 -6.49 -17.18 2.37
N ILE A 103 -5.45 -16.64 2.99
CA ILE A 103 -4.43 -15.85 2.32
C ILE A 103 -3.13 -16.64 2.25
N THR A 104 -2.44 -16.51 1.14
CA THR A 104 -1.11 -17.11 0.92
C THR A 104 -0.14 -16.00 0.54
N LEU A 105 0.99 -15.93 1.23
CA LEU A 105 2.13 -15.14 0.80
C LEU A 105 2.85 -15.91 -0.31
N GLU A 106 2.71 -15.45 -1.55
CA GLU A 106 3.24 -16.17 -2.72
C GLU A 106 4.69 -15.86 -3.03
N SER A 107 5.12 -14.62 -2.79
CA SER A 107 6.49 -14.23 -3.06
C SER A 107 6.96 -13.12 -2.14
N VAL A 108 8.26 -13.10 -1.91
CA VAL A 108 8.98 -12.07 -1.16
C VAL A 108 10.17 -11.62 -2.00
N ARG A 109 10.22 -10.35 -2.28
CA ARG A 109 11.33 -9.71 -3.01
C ARG A 109 12.05 -8.71 -2.12
N PRO A 110 13.32 -8.42 -2.37
CA PRO A 110 14.21 -9.09 -3.32
C PRO A 110 14.65 -10.47 -2.82
N ASP A 111 15.28 -11.24 -3.69
CA ASP A 111 15.93 -12.47 -3.30
C ASP A 111 17.12 -12.17 -2.38
N LYS A 112 17.42 -13.08 -1.45
CA LYS A 112 18.58 -12.92 -0.59
C LYS A 112 19.87 -13.21 -1.34
N MET A 113 20.88 -12.39 -1.07
CA MET A 113 22.24 -12.58 -1.56
C MET A 113 23.22 -12.55 -0.38
N THR A 114 24.28 -13.35 -0.44
CA THR A 114 25.34 -13.30 0.56
C THR A 114 25.96 -11.90 0.61
N ASN A 115 26.23 -11.39 1.81
CA ASN A 115 26.82 -10.07 2.06
C ASN A 115 25.93 -8.88 1.66
N VAL A 116 24.64 -9.12 1.37
CA VAL A 116 23.65 -8.06 1.16
C VAL A 116 22.63 -8.12 2.28
N GLU A 117 22.58 -7.09 3.10
CA GLU A 117 21.57 -6.95 4.13
C GLU A 117 20.28 -6.35 3.54
N LEU A 118 19.16 -7.01 3.78
CA LEU A 118 17.85 -6.49 3.42
C LEU A 118 17.33 -5.60 4.53
N LYS A 119 16.96 -4.38 4.18
CA LYS A 119 16.31 -3.43 5.08
C LYS A 119 14.80 -3.56 4.96
N PRO A 120 14.03 -3.14 5.98
CA PRO A 120 12.56 -3.20 5.93
C PRO A 120 11.94 -2.55 4.68
N GLU A 121 12.48 -1.43 4.22
CA GLU A 121 12.02 -0.70 3.03
C GLU A 121 12.29 -1.41 1.71
N ASP A 122 13.18 -2.41 1.71
CA ASP A 122 13.53 -3.15 0.48
C ASP A 122 12.50 -4.22 0.14
N TYR A 123 11.75 -4.69 1.13
CA TYR A 123 10.83 -5.80 0.96
C TYR A 123 9.61 -5.45 0.11
N ARG A 124 9.24 -6.40 -0.74
CA ARG A 124 7.98 -6.40 -1.49
C ARG A 124 7.35 -7.77 -1.43
N PHE A 125 6.06 -7.79 -1.14
CA PHE A 125 5.30 -9.01 -0.91
C PHE A 125 4.19 -9.14 -1.93
N SER A 126 3.92 -10.36 -2.38
CA SER A 126 2.76 -10.66 -3.19
C SER A 126 1.90 -11.70 -2.50
N PHE A 127 0.60 -11.45 -2.47
CA PHE A 127 -0.38 -12.28 -1.77
C PHE A 127 -1.45 -12.77 -2.72
N ARG A 128 -2.01 -13.93 -2.41
CA ARG A 128 -3.21 -14.44 -3.05
C ARG A 128 -4.23 -14.80 -1.97
N PHE A 129 -5.46 -14.36 -2.18
CA PHE A 129 -6.59 -14.73 -1.35
C PHE A 129 -7.49 -15.71 -2.11
N ALA A 130 -7.83 -16.80 -1.46
CA ALA A 130 -8.81 -17.76 -1.91
C ALA A 130 -9.99 -17.72 -0.93
N GLY A 131 -11.03 -17.04 -1.31
CA GLY A 131 -12.19 -16.85 -0.48
C GLY A 131 -13.44 -17.45 -1.10
N GLY A 132 -14.46 -17.47 -0.28
CA GLY A 132 -15.83 -17.65 -0.70
C GLY A 132 -16.20 -19.05 -1.14
N LEU A 133 -16.77 -19.75 -0.24
CA LEU A 133 -17.68 -20.84 -0.57
C LEU A 133 -19.11 -20.36 -0.42
#